data_f04c4d64f3577ffff08297bc681a8dda
#
_entry.id   f04c4d64f3577ffff08297bc681a8dda
#
_cell.length_a   1.000
_cell.length_b   1.000
_cell.length_c   1.000
_cell.angle_alpha   90.00
_cell.angle_beta   90.00
_cell.angle_gamma   90.00
#
_symmetry.space_group_name_H-M   'P 1'
#
loop_
_entity.id
_entity.type
_entity.pdbx_description
1 polymer ?
#
loop_
_entity_poly.entity_id
_entity_poly.type
_entity_poly.pdbx_seq_one_letter_code
_entity_poly.pdbx_strand_id
1 'polypeptide(L)'
;MVCTEAGLKPFRVGRMDPITARLYLCTDARTERGDFADFVTAAFAGGVDIIQLRDKTIDAAEELDYLAILRSVADRHARLWAVNDRADIAVLAGAPVFHVGQTDLPLPAARTLLGDAARIGLSTHTTGQVDAALVADSLDYFCVGPVWATPTKPGRAAVGTGLLRYAAEQSASAGSLRPWFAIGGIDLGTIDQVVEAGATRVVVVRAITDADDPTDAAERLLASLPPLG
;
A
#
# COMPACT_ATOMS: atom_id res chain seq x y z
N MET A 1 13.89 12.19 39.03
CA MET A 1 13.07 11.22 38.25
C MET A 1 13.40 11.50 36.81
N VAL A 2 14.30 10.71 36.22
CA VAL A 2 14.88 10.95 34.87
C VAL A 2 13.99 10.21 33.88
N CYS A 3 13.31 10.95 32.99
CA CYS A 3 12.66 10.36 31.80
C CYS A 3 13.77 9.81 30.92
N THR A 4 13.80 8.48 30.80
CA THR A 4 14.62 7.80 29.79
C THR A 4 14.02 8.07 28.42
N GLU A 5 14.79 8.74 27.55
CA GLU A 5 14.52 8.89 26.14
C GLU A 5 14.34 7.49 25.53
N ALA A 6 13.11 7.17 25.12
CA ALA A 6 12.84 6.01 24.27
C ALA A 6 13.37 6.36 22.87
N GLY A 7 14.65 6.08 22.63
CA GLY A 7 15.29 6.27 21.33
C GLY A 7 14.56 5.49 20.24
N LEU A 8 14.06 6.20 19.24
CA LEU A 8 13.57 5.64 17.98
C LEU A 8 14.67 4.73 17.41
N LYS A 9 14.39 3.44 17.31
CA LYS A 9 15.33 2.47 16.75
C LYS A 9 15.51 2.76 15.27
N PRO A 10 16.76 2.89 14.78
CA PRO A 10 16.99 3.12 13.36
C PRO A 10 16.45 1.96 12.52
N PHE A 11 15.99 2.29 11.32
CA PHE A 11 15.53 1.37 10.29
C PHE A 11 16.52 0.20 10.14
N ARG A 12 16.09 -1.03 10.40
CA ARG A 12 16.99 -2.20 10.33
C ARG A 12 17.34 -2.45 8.86
N VAL A 13 18.62 -2.37 8.54
CA VAL A 13 19.20 -2.84 7.27
C VAL A 13 18.79 -4.30 7.07
N GLY A 14 18.05 -4.57 5.96
CA GLY A 14 17.58 -5.92 5.61
C GLY A 14 16.05 -6.04 5.45
N ARG A 15 15.26 -5.00 5.71
CA ARG A 15 13.83 -4.97 5.39
C ARG A 15 13.60 -4.61 3.91
N MET A 16 12.56 -5.23 3.31
CA MET A 16 12.07 -4.86 2.00
C MET A 16 11.78 -3.34 1.95
N ASP A 17 12.07 -2.71 0.81
CA ASP A 17 11.68 -1.32 0.53
C ASP A 17 10.51 -1.35 -0.46
N PRO A 18 9.50 -0.44 -0.40
CA PRO A 18 8.46 -0.33 -1.42
C PRO A 18 8.98 -0.29 -2.86
N ILE A 19 10.22 0.12 -3.07
CA ILE A 19 10.86 0.12 -4.40
C ILE A 19 10.96 -1.29 -5.00
N THR A 20 11.05 -2.34 -4.18
CA THR A 20 11.12 -3.75 -4.61
C THR A 20 9.77 -4.47 -4.50
N ALA A 21 8.74 -3.83 -3.94
CA ALA A 21 7.42 -4.43 -3.79
C ALA A 21 6.66 -4.45 -5.12
N ARG A 22 5.96 -5.55 -5.41
CA ARG A 22 5.11 -5.71 -6.60
C ARG A 22 3.64 -5.91 -6.26
N LEU A 23 3.35 -6.65 -5.20
CA LEU A 23 1.98 -6.97 -4.76
C LEU A 23 1.70 -6.33 -3.40
N TYR A 24 0.73 -5.42 -3.38
CA TYR A 24 0.31 -4.68 -2.21
C TYR A 24 -1.16 -5.02 -1.92
N LEU A 25 -1.48 -5.44 -0.71
CA LEU A 25 -2.83 -5.76 -0.27
C LEU A 25 -3.37 -4.67 0.66
N CYS A 26 -4.58 -4.15 0.39
CA CYS A 26 -5.35 -3.41 1.40
C CYS A 26 -6.44 -4.32 1.96
N THR A 27 -6.60 -4.33 3.28
CA THR A 27 -7.63 -5.11 3.99
C THR A 27 -8.24 -4.28 5.12
N ASP A 28 -9.47 -4.60 5.50
CA ASP A 28 -10.06 -4.20 6.77
C ASP A 28 -9.54 -5.07 7.93
N ALA A 29 -10.00 -4.80 9.14
CA ALA A 29 -9.66 -5.55 10.34
C ALA A 29 -10.32 -6.96 10.41
N ARG A 30 -11.22 -7.28 9.47
CA ARG A 30 -11.93 -8.57 9.39
C ARG A 30 -12.63 -8.96 10.70
N THR A 31 -13.14 -7.96 11.43
CA THR A 31 -13.73 -8.12 12.75
C THR A 31 -14.87 -9.14 12.77
N GLU A 32 -15.71 -9.13 11.72
CA GLU A 32 -16.83 -10.08 11.60
C GLU A 32 -16.36 -11.53 11.37
N ARG A 33 -15.21 -11.73 10.76
CA ARG A 33 -14.62 -13.06 10.48
C ARG A 33 -13.75 -13.57 11.62
N GLY A 34 -13.14 -12.67 12.39
CA GLY A 34 -12.25 -12.99 13.51
C GLY A 34 -10.97 -13.73 13.11
N ASP A 35 -10.58 -13.67 11.84
CA ASP A 35 -9.49 -14.45 11.24
C ASP A 35 -8.28 -13.58 10.80
N PHE A 36 -8.18 -12.33 11.27
CA PHE A 36 -7.20 -11.36 10.76
C PHE A 36 -5.75 -11.88 10.78
N ALA A 37 -5.31 -12.49 11.89
CA ALA A 37 -3.94 -12.99 12.04
C ALA A 37 -3.62 -14.13 11.05
N ASP A 38 -4.54 -15.08 10.87
CA ASP A 38 -4.39 -16.20 9.94
C ASP A 38 -4.45 -15.72 8.50
N PHE A 39 -5.35 -14.80 8.19
CA PHE A 39 -5.49 -14.19 6.87
C PHE A 39 -4.22 -13.45 6.42
N VAL A 40 -3.68 -12.54 7.26
CA VAL A 40 -2.47 -11.80 6.88
C VAL A 40 -1.24 -12.71 6.82
N THR A 41 -1.22 -13.80 7.60
CA THR A 41 -0.18 -14.84 7.50
C THR A 41 -0.26 -15.55 6.15
N ALA A 42 -1.45 -15.99 5.73
CA ALA A 42 -1.67 -16.65 4.45
C ALA A 42 -1.32 -15.73 3.26
N ALA A 43 -1.74 -14.46 3.32
CA ALA A 43 -1.43 -13.47 2.28
C ALA A 43 0.09 -13.23 2.13
N PHE A 44 0.83 -13.09 3.24
CA PHE A 44 2.29 -12.97 3.18
C PHE A 44 2.98 -14.24 2.71
N ALA A 45 2.48 -15.42 3.11
CA ALA A 45 2.98 -16.70 2.62
C ALA A 45 2.84 -16.83 1.09
N GLY A 46 1.73 -16.34 0.51
CA GLY A 46 1.50 -16.27 -0.92
C GLY A 46 2.29 -15.17 -1.67
N GLY A 47 3.14 -14.43 -0.96
CA GLY A 47 4.08 -13.49 -1.59
C GLY A 47 3.62 -12.03 -1.63
N VAL A 48 2.58 -11.64 -0.89
CA VAL A 48 2.24 -10.21 -0.71
C VAL A 48 3.44 -9.49 -0.09
N ASP A 49 3.82 -8.36 -0.67
CA ASP A 49 4.98 -7.59 -0.24
C ASP A 49 4.63 -6.57 0.84
N ILE A 50 3.45 -5.96 0.74
CA ILE A 50 2.96 -4.94 1.68
C ILE A 50 1.51 -5.23 2.01
N ILE A 51 1.14 -5.24 3.30
CA ILE A 51 -0.26 -5.26 3.74
C ILE A 51 -0.59 -3.95 4.45
N GLN A 52 -1.64 -3.26 4.01
CA GLN A 52 -2.19 -2.06 4.63
C GLN A 52 -3.47 -2.41 5.38
N LEU A 53 -3.50 -2.09 6.66
CA LEU A 53 -4.76 -2.03 7.40
C LEU A 53 -5.50 -0.73 7.03
N ARG A 54 -6.69 -0.87 6.50
CA ARG A 54 -7.60 0.20 6.12
C ARG A 54 -9.01 -0.15 6.54
N ASP A 55 -9.32 0.10 7.79
CA ASP A 55 -10.66 0.03 8.35
C ASP A 55 -11.07 1.41 8.87
N LYS A 56 -12.24 1.89 8.46
CA LYS A 56 -12.77 3.19 8.87
C LYS A 56 -13.89 3.05 9.92
N THR A 57 -14.12 1.85 10.40
CA THR A 57 -15.21 1.53 11.32
C THR A 57 -14.73 1.18 12.72
N ILE A 58 -13.44 0.88 12.89
CA ILE A 58 -12.82 0.57 14.19
C ILE A 58 -12.27 1.82 14.88
N ASP A 59 -12.22 1.79 16.19
CA ASP A 59 -11.66 2.86 17.01
C ASP A 59 -10.12 2.82 17.02
N ALA A 60 -9.48 3.95 17.39
CA ALA A 60 -8.02 4.08 17.38
C ALA A 60 -7.29 3.05 18.25
N ALA A 61 -7.86 2.67 19.40
CA ALA A 61 -7.27 1.64 20.26
C ALA A 61 -7.30 0.27 19.59
N GLU A 62 -8.42 -0.08 19.00
CA GLU A 62 -8.60 -1.34 18.25
C GLU A 62 -7.71 -1.35 17.00
N GLU A 63 -7.57 -0.23 16.29
CA GLU A 63 -6.65 -0.12 15.15
C GLU A 63 -5.20 -0.42 15.57
N LEU A 64 -4.75 0.10 16.71
CA LEU A 64 -3.41 -0.17 17.26
C LEU A 64 -3.22 -1.66 17.61
N ASP A 65 -4.24 -2.33 18.14
CA ASP A 65 -4.18 -3.77 18.44
C ASP A 65 -4.05 -4.60 17.17
N TYR A 66 -4.83 -4.33 16.12
CA TYR A 66 -4.70 -5.00 14.82
C TYR A 66 -3.36 -4.69 14.14
N LEU A 67 -2.86 -3.46 14.25
CA LEU A 67 -1.54 -3.10 13.73
C LEU A 67 -0.41 -3.82 14.47
N ALA A 68 -0.54 -4.08 15.77
CA ALA A 68 0.42 -4.89 16.51
C ALA A 68 0.46 -6.34 16.01
N ILE A 69 -0.71 -6.94 15.71
CA ILE A 69 -0.81 -8.26 15.07
C ILE A 69 -0.16 -8.23 13.68
N LEU A 70 -0.54 -7.28 12.82
CA LEU A 70 -0.02 -7.14 11.46
C LEU A 70 1.51 -6.98 11.46
N ARG A 71 2.05 -6.14 12.34
CA ARG A 71 3.49 -5.95 12.53
C ARG A 71 4.18 -7.26 12.90
N SER A 72 3.63 -7.99 13.88
CA SER A 72 4.21 -9.26 14.33
C SER A 72 4.28 -10.29 13.20
N VAL A 73 3.22 -10.38 12.37
CA VAL A 73 3.19 -11.28 11.21
C VAL A 73 4.16 -10.82 10.13
N ALA A 74 4.14 -9.53 9.78
CA ALA A 74 5.04 -8.94 8.78
C ALA A 74 6.53 -9.14 9.12
N ASP A 75 6.88 -8.99 10.42
CA ASP A 75 8.24 -9.21 10.90
C ASP A 75 8.71 -10.66 10.72
N ARG A 76 7.81 -11.66 10.95
CA ARG A 76 8.11 -13.08 10.72
C ARG A 76 8.36 -13.41 9.24
N HIS A 77 7.67 -12.72 8.33
CA HIS A 77 7.80 -12.91 6.89
C HIS A 77 8.82 -11.97 6.24
N ALA A 78 9.50 -11.11 7.00
CA ALA A 78 10.39 -10.05 6.52
C ALA A 78 9.71 -9.14 5.46
N ARG A 79 8.40 -8.84 5.66
CA ARG A 79 7.57 -8.04 4.77
C ARG A 79 7.22 -6.69 5.39
N LEU A 80 6.62 -5.82 4.57
CA LEU A 80 6.18 -4.49 4.98
C LEU A 80 4.70 -4.47 5.39
N TRP A 81 4.36 -3.52 6.23
CA TRP A 81 2.99 -3.22 6.58
C TRP A 81 2.77 -1.70 6.61
N ALA A 82 1.52 -1.29 6.40
CA ALA A 82 1.19 0.11 6.20
C ALA A 82 -0.05 0.54 7.01
N VAL A 83 -0.05 1.81 7.41
CA VAL A 83 -1.18 2.51 8.03
C VAL A 83 -1.81 3.45 7.01
N ASN A 84 -3.15 3.53 7.03
CA ASN A 84 -3.94 4.37 6.14
C ASN A 84 -4.39 5.66 6.84
N ASP A 85 -4.25 6.82 6.20
CA ASP A 85 -4.78 8.15 6.56
C ASP A 85 -4.31 8.73 7.91
N ARG A 86 -4.14 7.94 8.96
CA ARG A 86 -3.87 8.34 10.35
C ARG A 86 -2.37 8.38 10.66
N ALA A 87 -1.75 9.56 10.47
CA ALA A 87 -0.32 9.73 10.74
C ALA A 87 0.04 9.58 12.22
N ASP A 88 -0.84 9.96 13.13
CA ASP A 88 -0.71 9.75 14.58
C ASP A 88 -0.64 8.25 14.93
N ILE A 89 -1.52 7.43 14.37
CA ILE A 89 -1.50 5.97 14.52
C ILE A 89 -0.23 5.39 13.90
N ALA A 90 0.19 5.88 12.74
CA ALA A 90 1.41 5.42 12.08
C ALA A 90 2.65 5.67 12.95
N VAL A 91 2.75 6.83 13.62
CA VAL A 91 3.83 7.15 14.56
C VAL A 91 3.78 6.23 15.77
N LEU A 92 2.62 6.09 16.41
CA LEU A 92 2.45 5.25 17.62
C LEU A 92 2.75 3.77 17.35
N ALA A 93 2.30 3.25 16.22
CA ALA A 93 2.55 1.87 15.82
C ALA A 93 3.99 1.64 15.30
N GLY A 94 4.70 2.71 14.92
CA GLY A 94 6.02 2.61 14.28
C GLY A 94 5.95 2.02 12.88
N ALA A 95 4.95 2.44 12.08
CA ALA A 95 4.68 1.89 10.77
C ALA A 95 5.81 2.21 9.77
N PRO A 96 6.31 1.21 9.02
CA PRO A 96 7.33 1.44 8.00
C PRO A 96 6.77 2.08 6.72
N VAL A 97 5.45 1.98 6.50
CA VAL A 97 4.76 2.56 5.35
C VAL A 97 3.50 3.29 5.81
N PHE A 98 3.26 4.45 5.23
CA PHE A 98 2.08 5.28 5.47
C PHE A 98 1.46 5.69 4.14
N HIS A 99 0.14 5.67 4.02
CA HIS A 99 -0.55 6.01 2.78
C HIS A 99 -1.69 6.99 3.00
N VAL A 100 -1.76 8.03 2.16
CA VAL A 100 -2.80 9.05 2.20
C VAL A 100 -3.50 9.22 0.85
N GLY A 101 -4.72 9.76 0.89
CA GLY A 101 -5.44 10.27 -0.29
C GLY A 101 -5.23 11.77 -0.46
N GLN A 102 -5.87 12.33 -1.50
CA GLN A 102 -5.74 13.73 -1.91
C GLN A 102 -6.35 14.74 -0.93
N THR A 103 -7.26 14.28 -0.07
CA THR A 103 -7.99 15.13 0.91
C THR A 103 -7.59 14.86 2.34
N ASP A 104 -6.64 13.94 2.55
CA ASP A 104 -6.12 13.59 3.86
C ASP A 104 -4.97 14.55 4.26
N LEU A 105 -4.13 14.16 5.21
CA LEU A 105 -3.04 15.00 5.68
C LEU A 105 -2.06 15.34 4.52
N PRO A 106 -1.73 16.64 4.30
CA PRO A 106 -0.78 17.03 3.26
C PRO A 106 0.60 16.38 3.43
N LEU A 107 1.24 16.00 2.32
CA LEU A 107 2.54 15.31 2.32
C LEU A 107 3.62 15.98 3.19
N PRO A 108 3.83 17.31 3.16
CA PRO A 108 4.82 17.96 4.01
C PRO A 108 4.52 17.80 5.51
N ALA A 109 3.23 17.84 5.89
CA ALA A 109 2.82 17.64 7.28
C ALA A 109 3.00 16.17 7.71
N ALA A 110 2.66 15.22 6.83
CA ALA A 110 2.91 13.80 7.06
C ALA A 110 4.43 13.53 7.25
N ARG A 111 5.26 14.11 6.39
CA ARG A 111 6.73 13.98 6.49
C ARG A 111 7.27 14.61 7.78
N THR A 112 6.71 15.73 8.22
CA THR A 112 7.10 16.37 9.51
C THR A 112 6.83 15.45 10.70
N LEU A 113 5.68 14.73 10.69
CA LEU A 113 5.32 13.81 11.78
C LEU A 113 6.12 12.50 11.75
N LEU A 114 6.28 11.93 10.56
CA LEU A 114 6.86 10.59 10.37
C LEU A 114 8.38 10.61 10.19
N GLY A 115 8.96 11.77 9.87
CA GLY A 115 10.38 11.87 9.53
C GLY A 115 10.74 10.97 8.35
N ASP A 116 11.98 10.48 8.33
CA ASP A 116 12.48 9.55 7.32
C ASP A 116 12.24 8.07 7.68
N ALA A 117 11.62 7.81 8.84
CA ALA A 117 11.41 6.46 9.35
C ALA A 117 10.33 5.68 8.58
N ALA A 118 9.39 6.36 7.94
CA ALA A 118 8.31 5.77 7.16
C ALA A 118 8.36 6.20 5.69
N ARG A 119 8.01 5.27 4.80
CA ARG A 119 7.76 5.56 3.39
C ARG A 119 6.34 6.08 3.23
N ILE A 120 6.19 7.23 2.58
CA ILE A 120 4.89 7.91 2.39
C ILE A 120 4.39 7.68 0.97
N GLY A 121 3.16 7.18 0.86
CA GLY A 121 2.45 6.95 -0.39
C GLY A 121 1.25 7.88 -0.57
N LEU A 122 0.89 8.17 -1.83
CA LEU A 122 -0.23 9.02 -2.20
C LEU A 122 -1.10 8.37 -3.28
N SER A 123 -2.42 8.40 -3.11
CA SER A 123 -3.37 8.04 -4.18
C SER A 123 -3.46 9.15 -5.23
N THR A 124 -3.39 8.81 -6.54
CA THR A 124 -3.57 9.74 -7.66
C THR A 124 -4.68 9.27 -8.61
N HIS A 125 -5.41 10.22 -9.20
CA HIS A 125 -6.65 9.97 -9.96
C HIS A 125 -6.73 10.75 -11.28
N THR A 126 -5.78 11.65 -11.53
CA THR A 126 -5.71 12.50 -12.73
C THR A 126 -4.26 12.62 -13.21
N THR A 127 -4.07 12.99 -14.48
CA THR A 127 -2.74 13.25 -15.05
C THR A 127 -1.95 14.29 -14.25
N GLY A 128 -2.59 15.42 -13.91
CA GLY A 128 -1.92 16.45 -13.11
C GLY A 128 -1.51 15.98 -11.70
N GLN A 129 -2.26 15.03 -11.08
CA GLN A 129 -1.86 14.43 -9.82
C GLN A 129 -0.68 13.47 -9.99
N VAL A 130 -0.62 12.73 -11.10
CA VAL A 130 0.54 11.89 -11.46
C VAL A 130 1.78 12.77 -11.64
N ASP A 131 1.68 13.86 -12.41
CA ASP A 131 2.81 14.78 -12.64
C ASP A 131 3.32 15.38 -11.33
N ALA A 132 2.40 15.84 -10.46
CA ALA A 132 2.74 16.35 -9.14
C ALA A 132 3.41 15.28 -8.26
N ALA A 133 2.92 14.03 -8.31
CA ALA A 133 3.48 12.93 -7.56
C ALA A 133 4.90 12.55 -8.02
N LEU A 134 5.22 12.69 -9.31
CA LEU A 134 6.54 12.38 -9.84
C LEU A 134 7.64 13.31 -9.32
N VAL A 135 7.29 14.56 -8.96
CA VAL A 135 8.26 15.59 -8.50
C VAL A 135 8.16 15.94 -7.01
N ALA A 136 7.22 15.36 -6.26
CA ALA A 136 7.01 15.70 -4.86
C ALA A 136 8.12 15.16 -3.95
N ASP A 137 8.91 16.03 -3.30
CA ASP A 137 10.05 15.62 -2.45
C ASP A 137 9.65 14.78 -1.22
N SER A 138 8.46 15.04 -0.65
CA SER A 138 7.98 14.33 0.55
C SER A 138 7.31 12.99 0.26
N LEU A 139 7.35 12.49 -0.98
CA LEU A 139 6.65 11.29 -1.44
C LEU A 139 7.63 10.18 -1.82
N ASP A 140 7.40 8.97 -1.34
CA ASP A 140 8.24 7.80 -1.67
C ASP A 140 7.63 6.95 -2.78
N TYR A 141 6.30 6.81 -2.84
CA TYR A 141 5.58 6.07 -3.89
C TYR A 141 4.18 6.64 -4.11
N PHE A 142 3.52 6.26 -5.20
CA PHE A 142 2.13 6.65 -5.42
C PHE A 142 1.30 5.53 -6.01
N CYS A 143 -0.03 5.64 -5.87
CA CYS A 143 -1.00 4.72 -6.46
C CYS A 143 -1.83 5.43 -7.53
N VAL A 144 -2.07 4.76 -8.66
CA VAL A 144 -2.80 5.29 -9.81
C VAL A 144 -4.12 4.53 -9.98
N GLY A 145 -5.24 5.21 -9.86
CA GLY A 145 -6.56 4.57 -9.98
C GLY A 145 -7.70 5.40 -9.36
N PRO A 146 -8.90 4.82 -9.19
CA PRO A 146 -9.23 3.41 -9.44
C PRO A 146 -9.36 3.10 -10.93
N VAL A 147 -8.71 2.03 -11.39
CA VAL A 147 -8.78 1.64 -12.81
C VAL A 147 -10.21 1.28 -13.19
N TRP A 148 -10.87 0.47 -12.37
CA TRP A 148 -12.31 0.16 -12.46
C TRP A 148 -13.06 0.62 -11.21
N ALA A 149 -14.36 0.81 -11.35
CA ALA A 149 -15.22 1.14 -10.21
C ALA A 149 -15.13 0.03 -9.15
N THR A 150 -15.05 0.44 -7.88
CA THR A 150 -14.88 -0.48 -6.76
C THR A 150 -15.70 -0.03 -5.55
N PRO A 151 -16.35 -0.95 -4.82
CA PRO A 151 -17.05 -0.63 -3.59
C PRO A 151 -16.14 -0.16 -2.45
N THR A 152 -14.83 -0.43 -2.51
CA THR A 152 -13.86 0.00 -1.48
C THR A 152 -13.79 1.52 -1.31
N LYS A 153 -14.03 2.29 -2.39
CA LYS A 153 -14.15 3.76 -2.36
C LYS A 153 -15.37 4.16 -3.20
N PRO A 154 -16.60 4.08 -2.63
CA PRO A 154 -17.83 4.42 -3.35
C PRO A 154 -17.79 5.84 -3.91
N GLY A 155 -18.42 6.05 -5.08
CA GLY A 155 -18.56 7.37 -5.69
C GLY A 155 -17.33 7.88 -6.47
N ARG A 156 -16.21 7.15 -6.51
CA ARG A 156 -15.10 7.49 -7.39
C ARG A 156 -15.30 6.91 -8.79
N ALA A 157 -15.23 7.77 -9.79
CA ALA A 157 -15.26 7.36 -11.19
C ALA A 157 -14.02 6.52 -11.52
N ALA A 158 -14.20 5.49 -12.35
CA ALA A 158 -13.09 4.72 -12.91
C ALA A 158 -12.26 5.60 -13.85
N VAL A 159 -10.92 5.53 -13.74
CA VAL A 159 -10.00 6.28 -14.60
C VAL A 159 -9.55 5.49 -15.82
N GLY A 160 -9.84 4.18 -15.84
CA GLY A 160 -9.43 3.26 -16.90
C GLY A 160 -7.92 3.04 -16.98
N THR A 161 -7.51 2.22 -17.94
CA THR A 161 -6.09 1.92 -18.20
C THR A 161 -5.33 3.08 -18.86
N GLY A 162 -6.04 4.10 -19.38
CA GLY A 162 -5.41 5.27 -19.99
C GLY A 162 -4.53 6.05 -19.01
N LEU A 163 -4.96 6.20 -17.75
CA LEU A 163 -4.14 6.87 -16.73
C LEU A 163 -2.91 6.03 -16.34
N LEU A 164 -2.98 4.70 -16.41
CA LEU A 164 -1.82 3.82 -16.18
C LEU A 164 -0.77 4.00 -17.27
N ARG A 165 -1.18 4.03 -18.56
CA ARG A 165 -0.26 4.29 -19.68
C ARG A 165 0.41 5.66 -19.52
N TYR A 166 -0.37 6.68 -19.17
CA TYR A 166 0.17 8.00 -18.89
C TYR A 166 1.22 7.96 -17.78
N ALA A 167 0.94 7.32 -16.66
CA ALA A 167 1.88 7.20 -15.54
C ALA A 167 3.17 6.46 -15.95
N ALA A 168 3.05 5.38 -16.73
CA ALA A 168 4.20 4.64 -17.24
C ALA A 168 5.07 5.49 -18.16
N GLU A 169 4.46 6.22 -19.12
CA GLU A 169 5.14 7.09 -20.06
C GLU A 169 5.85 8.26 -19.35
N GLN A 170 5.16 8.93 -18.41
CA GLN A 170 5.75 10.04 -17.67
C GLN A 170 6.88 9.58 -16.74
N SER A 171 6.72 8.44 -16.05
CA SER A 171 7.79 7.87 -15.23
C SER A 171 9.04 7.56 -16.05
N ALA A 172 8.89 6.93 -17.21
CA ALA A 172 9.98 6.62 -18.12
C ALA A 172 10.64 7.90 -18.67
N SER A 173 9.86 8.86 -19.11
CA SER A 173 10.34 10.13 -19.67
C SER A 173 11.10 10.97 -18.64
N ALA A 174 10.66 10.95 -17.39
CA ALA A 174 11.33 11.64 -16.30
C ALA A 174 12.56 10.88 -15.75
N GLY A 175 12.83 9.65 -16.21
CA GLY A 175 13.85 8.77 -15.63
C GLY A 175 13.59 8.49 -14.13
N SER A 176 12.33 8.53 -13.72
CA SER A 176 11.95 8.42 -12.30
C SER A 176 12.04 6.99 -11.82
N LEU A 177 12.77 6.78 -10.73
CA LEU A 177 12.82 5.49 -10.01
C LEU A 177 11.73 5.38 -8.93
N ARG A 178 10.88 6.43 -8.76
CA ARG A 178 9.79 6.40 -7.78
C ARG A 178 8.79 5.33 -8.16
N PRO A 179 8.56 4.31 -7.31
CA PRO A 179 7.63 3.24 -7.61
C PRO A 179 6.19 3.76 -7.63
N TRP A 180 5.39 3.22 -8.55
CA TRP A 180 3.96 3.44 -8.57
C TRP A 180 3.20 2.12 -8.71
N PHE A 181 2.00 2.07 -8.16
CA PHE A 181 1.14 0.90 -8.14
C PHE A 181 -0.19 1.21 -8.83
N ALA A 182 -0.63 0.35 -9.72
CA ALA A 182 -2.01 0.40 -10.21
C ALA A 182 -2.98 -0.09 -9.13
N ILE A 183 -4.14 0.56 -8.98
CA ILE A 183 -5.14 0.21 -7.97
C ILE A 183 -6.56 0.34 -8.50
N GLY A 184 -7.47 -0.47 -7.97
CA GLY A 184 -8.91 -0.35 -8.14
C GLY A 184 -9.51 -1.35 -9.11
N GLY A 185 -10.20 -2.36 -8.59
CA GLY A 185 -10.89 -3.40 -9.33
C GLY A 185 -9.95 -4.38 -10.03
N ILE A 186 -8.72 -4.52 -9.55
CA ILE A 186 -7.71 -5.44 -10.11
C ILE A 186 -7.91 -6.82 -9.49
N ASP A 187 -8.00 -7.84 -10.36
CA ASP A 187 -8.09 -9.25 -10.05
C ASP A 187 -7.45 -10.08 -11.18
N LEU A 188 -7.49 -11.41 -11.09
CA LEU A 188 -6.92 -12.31 -12.10
C LEU A 188 -7.57 -12.18 -13.49
N GLY A 189 -8.79 -11.65 -13.59
CA GLY A 189 -9.46 -11.42 -14.87
C GLY A 189 -9.08 -10.09 -15.53
N THR A 190 -8.45 -9.18 -14.78
CA THR A 190 -8.16 -7.81 -15.24
C THR A 190 -6.68 -7.45 -15.21
N ILE A 191 -5.85 -8.24 -14.52
CA ILE A 191 -4.42 -7.93 -14.29
C ILE A 191 -3.62 -7.81 -15.58
N ASP A 192 -3.92 -8.61 -16.60
CA ASP A 192 -3.21 -8.56 -17.88
C ASP A 192 -3.37 -7.20 -18.57
N GLN A 193 -4.57 -6.59 -18.51
CA GLN A 193 -4.84 -5.25 -19.05
C GLN A 193 -4.04 -4.17 -18.31
N VAL A 194 -3.80 -4.39 -17.01
CA VAL A 194 -3.00 -3.48 -16.16
C VAL A 194 -1.52 -3.56 -16.53
N VAL A 195 -1.02 -4.78 -16.74
CA VAL A 195 0.36 -5.04 -17.18
C VAL A 195 0.60 -4.50 -18.60
N GLU A 196 -0.33 -4.73 -19.53
CA GLU A 196 -0.28 -4.18 -20.89
C GLU A 196 -0.29 -2.63 -20.91
N ALA A 197 -0.87 -2.01 -19.87
CA ALA A 197 -0.84 -0.56 -19.70
C ALA A 197 0.47 -0.04 -19.05
N GLY A 198 1.45 -0.91 -18.81
CA GLY A 198 2.79 -0.56 -18.32
C GLY A 198 2.96 -0.64 -16.81
N ALA A 199 1.96 -1.12 -16.06
CA ALA A 199 2.11 -1.30 -14.62
C ALA A 199 2.91 -2.60 -14.32
N THR A 200 3.87 -2.49 -13.42
CA THR A 200 4.66 -3.62 -12.91
C THR A 200 4.33 -3.94 -11.45
N ARG A 201 3.46 -3.13 -10.84
CA ARG A 201 3.07 -3.20 -9.43
C ARG A 201 1.58 -2.94 -9.28
N VAL A 202 0.93 -3.68 -8.39
CA VAL A 202 -0.52 -3.55 -8.15
C VAL A 202 -0.85 -3.46 -6.66
N VAL A 203 -1.93 -2.73 -6.37
CA VAL A 203 -2.65 -2.82 -5.09
C VAL A 203 -3.97 -3.52 -5.34
N VAL A 204 -4.23 -4.56 -4.59
CA VAL A 204 -5.47 -5.35 -4.64
C VAL A 204 -6.20 -5.31 -3.29
N VAL A 205 -7.48 -5.61 -3.31
CA VAL A 205 -8.32 -5.79 -2.13
C VAL A 205 -9.04 -7.14 -2.29
N ARG A 206 -10.22 -7.14 -2.90
CA ARG A 206 -11.13 -8.29 -2.99
C ARG A 206 -10.54 -9.52 -3.70
N ALA A 207 -9.61 -9.32 -4.60
CA ALA A 207 -8.92 -10.42 -5.25
C ALA A 207 -8.21 -11.38 -4.27
N ILE A 208 -7.90 -10.90 -3.06
CA ILE A 208 -7.31 -11.71 -1.98
C ILE A 208 -8.27 -11.79 -0.77
N THR A 209 -8.94 -10.68 -0.37
CA THR A 209 -9.78 -10.69 0.84
C THR A 209 -11.03 -11.55 0.71
N ASP A 210 -11.52 -11.77 -0.51
CA ASP A 210 -12.71 -12.58 -0.80
C ASP A 210 -12.35 -13.96 -1.37
N ALA A 211 -11.06 -14.28 -1.50
CA ALA A 211 -10.61 -15.58 -1.97
C ALA A 211 -10.81 -16.67 -0.91
N ASP A 212 -11.16 -17.88 -1.35
CA ASP A 212 -11.24 -19.05 -0.47
C ASP A 212 -9.84 -19.46 0.04
N ASP A 213 -8.81 -19.28 -0.78
CA ASP A 213 -7.40 -19.46 -0.43
C ASP A 213 -6.61 -18.17 -0.74
N PRO A 214 -6.34 -17.33 0.29
CA PRO A 214 -5.56 -16.11 0.12
C PRO A 214 -4.12 -16.34 -0.34
N THR A 215 -3.52 -17.51 -0.03
CA THR A 215 -2.17 -17.87 -0.45
C THR A 215 -2.13 -18.09 -1.95
N ASP A 216 -2.98 -18.99 -2.49
CA ASP A 216 -3.08 -19.25 -3.93
C ASP A 216 -3.42 -17.99 -4.72
N ALA A 217 -4.36 -17.20 -4.22
CA ALA A 217 -4.74 -15.95 -4.88
C ALA A 217 -3.57 -14.96 -4.99
N ALA A 218 -2.78 -14.81 -3.94
CA ALA A 218 -1.59 -13.95 -3.93
C ALA A 218 -0.49 -14.47 -4.87
N GLU A 219 -0.19 -15.77 -4.83
CA GLU A 219 0.80 -16.42 -5.71
C GLU A 219 0.45 -16.22 -7.18
N ARG A 220 -0.81 -16.45 -7.57
CA ARG A 220 -1.28 -16.28 -8.95
C ARG A 220 -1.21 -14.83 -9.42
N LEU A 221 -1.64 -13.88 -8.58
CA LEU A 221 -1.52 -12.45 -8.88
C LEU A 221 -0.05 -12.04 -9.06
N LEU A 222 0.83 -12.50 -8.18
CA LEU A 222 2.26 -12.19 -8.25
C LEU A 222 2.92 -12.81 -9.50
N ALA A 223 2.51 -14.02 -9.89
CA ALA A 223 2.98 -14.69 -11.10
C ALA A 223 2.54 -13.98 -12.39
N SER A 224 1.42 -13.25 -12.37
CA SER A 224 0.94 -12.46 -13.51
C SER A 224 1.69 -11.12 -13.67
N LEU A 225 2.44 -10.69 -12.68
CA LEU A 225 3.22 -9.44 -12.74
C LEU A 225 4.60 -9.68 -13.36
N PRO A 226 5.10 -8.76 -14.22
CA PRO A 226 6.45 -8.85 -14.75
C PRO A 226 7.49 -8.65 -13.63
N PRO A 227 8.71 -9.18 -13.78
CA PRO A 227 9.81 -8.84 -12.88
C PRO A 227 10.10 -7.34 -12.91
N LEU A 228 10.62 -6.80 -11.82
CA LEU A 228 11.16 -5.45 -11.82
C LEU A 228 12.48 -5.45 -12.58
N GLY A 229 12.64 -4.55 -13.50
CA GLY A 229 13.87 -4.36 -14.26
C GLY A 229 15.01 -3.79 -13.42
#